data_c78ce77de084473ebe48d19e73daec06
#
_entry.id   c78ce77de084473ebe48d19e73daec06
#
_cell.length_a   1.000
_cell.length_b   1.000
_cell.length_c   1.000
_cell.angle_alpha   90.00
_cell.angle_beta   90.00
_cell.angle_gamma   90.00
#
_symmetry.space_group_name_H-M   'P 1'
#
loop_
_entity.id
_entity.type
_entity.pdbx_description
1 polymer ?
#
loop_
_entity_poly.entity_id
_entity_poly.type
_entity_poly.pdbx_seq_one_letter_code
_entity_poly.pdbx_strand_id
1 'polypeptide(L)'
;CAAMLRQGREVREYHLDAELLHEFRRHGSQYPAYGSIVAAGANACVLHYRADAGLVRDGELVLIDAGCELDGYASDITRTFPANGKFTGPQRALYDLVLASQYAAVDATKAGARFTDPHDATVKVLAQGMLDLGLLDKNKVGLLSDVIEKRAYFQFYMHRTGHWLGM
;
A
#
# COMPACT_ATOMS: atom_id res chain seq x y z
N CYS A 1 -14.11 -9.77 3.33
CA CYS A 1 -13.13 -10.76 2.89
C CYS A 1 -13.02 -11.93 3.86
N ALA A 2 -12.41 -11.78 5.05
CA ALA A 2 -12.14 -12.89 6.00
C ALA A 2 -13.40 -13.70 6.41
N ALA A 3 -14.56 -13.05 6.55
CA ALA A 3 -15.81 -13.75 6.87
C ALA A 3 -16.26 -14.68 5.74
N MET A 4 -16.14 -14.24 4.49
CA MET A 4 -16.49 -15.06 3.30
C MET A 4 -15.55 -16.25 3.15
N LEU A 5 -14.24 -16.03 3.34
CA LEU A 5 -13.24 -17.12 3.30
C LEU A 5 -13.51 -18.18 4.38
N ARG A 6 -13.82 -17.76 5.61
CA ARG A 6 -14.18 -18.70 6.70
C ARG A 6 -15.44 -19.52 6.41
N GLN A 7 -16.34 -19.02 5.56
CA GLN A 7 -17.53 -19.76 5.09
C GLN A 7 -17.25 -20.67 3.89
N GLY A 8 -16.00 -20.80 3.45
CA GLY A 8 -15.62 -21.58 2.28
C GLY A 8 -16.11 -20.98 0.96
N ARG A 9 -16.48 -19.69 0.93
CA ARG A 9 -16.94 -19.02 -0.29
C ARG A 9 -15.76 -18.62 -1.16
N GLU A 10 -15.91 -18.73 -2.47
CA GLU A 10 -14.97 -18.13 -3.40
C GLU A 10 -15.02 -16.61 -3.28
N VAL A 11 -13.87 -15.97 -3.09
CA VAL A 11 -13.72 -14.52 -3.02
C VAL A 11 -12.83 -14.07 -4.17
N ARG A 12 -13.28 -13.08 -4.91
CA ARG A 12 -12.52 -12.41 -5.98
C ARG A 12 -12.37 -10.94 -5.67
N GLU A 13 -11.40 -10.32 -6.31
CA GLU A 13 -11.09 -8.90 -6.15
C GLU A 13 -12.32 -8.02 -6.37
N TYR A 14 -13.11 -8.27 -7.42
CA TYR A 14 -14.33 -7.50 -7.70
C TYR A 14 -15.42 -7.63 -6.60
N HIS A 15 -15.41 -8.69 -5.79
CA HIS A 15 -16.34 -8.77 -4.66
C HIS A 15 -16.00 -7.72 -3.60
N LEU A 16 -14.69 -7.44 -3.41
CA LEU A 16 -14.23 -6.41 -2.47
C LEU A 16 -14.47 -5.01 -3.02
N ASP A 17 -14.26 -4.81 -4.33
CA ASP A 17 -14.59 -3.56 -5.01
C ASP A 17 -16.08 -3.23 -4.92
N ALA A 18 -16.95 -4.22 -5.13
CA ALA A 18 -18.40 -4.05 -5.00
C ALA A 18 -18.80 -3.58 -3.59
N GLU A 19 -18.16 -4.09 -2.53
CA GLU A 19 -18.42 -3.64 -1.15
C GLU A 19 -17.96 -2.19 -0.94
N LEU A 20 -16.82 -1.79 -1.52
CA LEU A 20 -16.34 -0.40 -1.45
C LEU A 20 -17.31 0.55 -2.15
N LEU A 21 -17.73 0.21 -3.37
CA LEU A 21 -18.69 1.02 -4.13
C LEU A 21 -20.04 1.12 -3.40
N HIS A 22 -20.52 0.02 -2.81
CA HIS A 22 -21.71 0.03 -1.99
C HIS A 22 -21.56 1.01 -0.80
N GLU A 23 -20.43 0.98 -0.11
CA GLU A 23 -20.18 1.84 1.05
C GLU A 23 -20.08 3.31 0.63
N PHE A 24 -19.43 3.63 -0.48
CA PHE A 24 -19.38 4.98 -1.04
C PHE A 24 -20.79 5.52 -1.33
N ARG A 25 -21.61 4.71 -2.01
CA ARG A 25 -23.00 5.07 -2.34
C ARG A 25 -23.86 5.23 -1.10
N ARG A 26 -23.72 4.37 -0.14
CA ARG A 26 -24.45 4.41 1.13
C ARG A 26 -24.20 5.70 1.92
N HIS A 27 -22.99 6.27 1.79
CA HIS A 27 -22.62 7.52 2.44
C HIS A 27 -22.77 8.77 1.54
N GLY A 28 -23.42 8.65 0.41
CA GLY A 28 -23.81 9.79 -0.45
C GLY A 28 -22.86 10.11 -1.59
N SER A 29 -21.67 9.49 -1.63
CA SER A 29 -20.80 9.66 -2.81
C SER A 29 -21.46 9.04 -4.05
N GLN A 30 -21.42 9.73 -5.16
CA GLN A 30 -22.00 9.25 -6.42
C GLN A 30 -21.01 8.43 -7.24
N TYR A 31 -19.73 8.71 -7.10
CA TYR A 31 -18.67 8.13 -7.90
C TYR A 31 -17.42 7.85 -7.04
N PRO A 32 -16.61 6.83 -7.38
CA PRO A 32 -15.25 6.77 -6.88
C PRO A 32 -14.45 7.95 -7.44
N ALA A 33 -13.47 8.45 -6.69
CA ALA A 33 -12.56 9.51 -7.11
C ALA A 33 -11.70 9.08 -8.31
N TYR A 34 -11.40 7.79 -8.38
CA TYR A 34 -10.69 7.10 -9.46
C TYR A 34 -11.12 5.63 -9.47
N GLY A 35 -10.78 4.91 -10.53
CA GLY A 35 -11.03 3.45 -10.55
C GLY A 35 -10.22 2.77 -9.45
N SER A 36 -10.90 2.14 -8.51
CA SER A 36 -10.26 1.46 -7.38
C SER A 36 -9.27 0.40 -7.86
N ILE A 37 -8.21 0.21 -7.09
CA ILE A 37 -7.29 -0.91 -7.25
C ILE A 37 -7.57 -1.89 -6.12
N VAL A 38 -8.00 -3.09 -6.48
CA VAL A 38 -8.17 -4.19 -5.54
C VAL A 38 -7.31 -5.35 -6.02
N ALA A 39 -6.25 -5.64 -5.31
CA ALA A 39 -5.23 -6.58 -5.76
C ALA A 39 -4.87 -7.59 -4.67
N ALA A 40 -4.96 -8.88 -4.99
CA ALA A 40 -4.65 -9.98 -4.07
C ALA A 40 -3.36 -10.70 -4.46
N GLY A 41 -2.58 -11.09 -3.46
CA GLY A 41 -1.35 -11.87 -3.66
C GLY A 41 -0.38 -11.16 -4.61
N ALA A 42 0.07 -11.86 -5.65
CA ALA A 42 1.02 -11.33 -6.64
C ALA A 42 0.50 -10.12 -7.43
N ASN A 43 -0.82 -9.97 -7.59
CA ASN A 43 -1.41 -8.83 -8.27
C ASN A 43 -1.11 -7.52 -7.55
N ALA A 44 -0.96 -7.56 -6.22
CA ALA A 44 -0.59 -6.40 -5.40
C ALA A 44 0.83 -5.85 -5.70
N CYS A 45 1.66 -6.60 -6.43
CA CYS A 45 2.97 -6.14 -6.89
C CYS A 45 2.92 -5.43 -8.25
N VAL A 46 1.75 -5.34 -8.88
CA VAL A 46 1.55 -4.64 -10.15
C VAL A 46 1.03 -3.24 -9.89
N LEU A 47 1.84 -2.22 -10.20
CA LEU A 47 1.42 -0.83 -10.07
C LEU A 47 0.18 -0.55 -10.94
N HIS A 48 -0.80 0.13 -10.36
CA HIS A 48 -2.07 0.47 -11.02
C HIS A 48 -2.79 -0.76 -11.61
N TYR A 49 -2.75 -1.90 -10.90
CA TYR A 49 -3.48 -3.12 -11.29
C TYR A 49 -4.95 -2.82 -11.58
N ARG A 50 -5.51 -3.40 -12.66
CA ARG A 50 -6.85 -3.07 -13.16
C ARG A 50 -7.74 -4.26 -13.54
N ALA A 51 -7.24 -5.48 -13.43
CA ALA A 51 -8.02 -6.63 -13.88
C ALA A 51 -9.20 -7.01 -12.97
N ASP A 52 -9.10 -6.74 -11.66
CA ASP A 52 -10.14 -6.93 -10.62
C ASP A 52 -10.80 -8.31 -10.58
N ALA A 53 -10.18 -9.32 -11.19
CA ALA A 53 -10.77 -10.64 -11.38
C ALA A 53 -10.02 -11.76 -10.64
N GLY A 54 -8.90 -11.42 -10.00
CA GLY A 54 -8.05 -12.35 -9.28
C GLY A 54 -8.78 -13.04 -8.13
N LEU A 55 -8.45 -14.32 -7.91
CA LEU A 55 -8.96 -15.07 -6.76
C LEU A 55 -8.20 -14.64 -5.51
N VAL A 56 -8.94 -14.32 -4.46
CA VAL A 56 -8.38 -13.99 -3.14
C VAL A 56 -8.26 -15.27 -2.33
N ARG A 57 -7.04 -15.66 -1.98
CA ARG A 57 -6.78 -16.92 -1.26
C ARG A 57 -6.48 -16.67 0.22
N ASP A 58 -6.75 -17.67 1.02
CA ASP A 58 -6.35 -17.68 2.42
C ASP A 58 -4.82 -17.54 2.56
N GLY A 59 -4.37 -16.71 3.50
CA GLY A 59 -2.95 -16.43 3.72
C GLY A 59 -2.30 -15.40 2.79
N GLU A 60 -2.98 -14.95 1.73
CA GLU A 60 -2.50 -13.85 0.88
C GLU A 60 -2.74 -12.47 1.53
N LEU A 61 -1.95 -11.50 1.11
CA LEU A 61 -2.23 -10.08 1.36
C LEU A 61 -3.17 -9.53 0.28
N VAL A 62 -4.02 -8.61 0.68
CA VAL A 62 -4.88 -7.82 -0.21
C VAL A 62 -4.49 -6.37 -0.06
N LEU A 63 -4.17 -5.72 -1.16
CA LEU A 63 -3.98 -4.28 -1.28
C LEU A 63 -5.24 -3.67 -1.88
N ILE A 64 -5.74 -2.64 -1.25
CA ILE A 64 -6.82 -1.81 -1.76
C ILE A 64 -6.33 -0.37 -1.80
N ASP A 65 -6.43 0.23 -2.98
CA ASP A 65 -6.19 1.65 -3.21
C ASP A 65 -7.47 2.22 -3.80
N ALA A 66 -8.21 2.93 -2.96
CA ALA A 66 -9.56 3.40 -3.28
C ALA A 66 -9.88 4.73 -2.57
N GLY A 67 -10.68 5.52 -3.22
CA GLY A 67 -11.23 6.76 -2.68
C GLY A 67 -12.56 7.09 -3.32
N CYS A 68 -13.42 7.78 -2.57
CA CYS A 68 -14.65 8.33 -3.11
C CYS A 68 -14.50 9.81 -3.47
N GLU A 69 -15.34 10.28 -4.38
CA GLU A 69 -15.57 11.69 -4.62
C GLU A 69 -16.86 12.10 -3.91
N LEU A 70 -16.83 13.19 -3.18
CA LEU A 70 -17.99 13.77 -2.53
C LEU A 70 -17.91 15.30 -2.61
N ASP A 71 -18.94 15.91 -3.21
CA ASP A 71 -19.08 17.37 -3.35
C ASP A 71 -17.85 18.06 -3.98
N GLY A 72 -17.20 17.41 -4.95
CA GLY A 72 -16.02 17.91 -5.65
C GLY A 72 -14.69 17.59 -4.94
N TYR A 73 -14.73 16.88 -3.81
CA TYR A 73 -13.52 16.47 -3.10
C TYR A 73 -13.23 15.01 -3.32
N ALA A 74 -12.00 14.70 -3.77
CA ALA A 74 -11.51 13.35 -3.96
C ALA A 74 -10.74 12.87 -2.71
N SER A 75 -10.95 11.63 -2.29
CA SER A 75 -10.09 10.94 -1.34
C SER A 75 -9.22 9.89 -2.04
N ASP A 76 -8.09 9.56 -1.41
CA ASP A 76 -7.09 8.64 -1.96
C ASP A 76 -6.43 7.90 -0.79
N ILE A 77 -6.77 6.62 -0.62
CA ILE A 77 -6.37 5.84 0.55
C ILE A 77 -5.97 4.44 0.15
N THR A 78 -4.68 4.10 0.34
CA THR A 78 -4.18 2.74 0.18
C THR A 78 -4.07 2.02 1.52
N ARG A 79 -4.56 0.78 1.58
CA ARG A 79 -4.38 -0.12 2.73
C ARG A 79 -4.08 -1.54 2.27
N THR A 80 -3.20 -2.20 3.02
CA THR A 80 -2.87 -3.62 2.81
C THR A 80 -3.19 -4.42 4.07
N PHE A 81 -3.84 -5.56 3.91
CA PHE A 81 -4.23 -6.42 5.02
C PHE A 81 -4.25 -7.89 4.59
N PRO A 82 -4.09 -8.85 5.52
CA PRO A 82 -4.20 -10.26 5.19
C PRO A 82 -5.66 -10.66 4.91
N ALA A 83 -5.90 -11.41 3.85
CA ALA A 83 -7.22 -11.83 3.40
C ALA A 83 -8.05 -12.51 4.51
N ASN A 84 -7.40 -13.31 5.35
CA ASN A 84 -8.00 -14.01 6.48
C ASN A 84 -8.02 -13.23 7.81
N GLY A 85 -7.43 -12.03 7.83
CA GLY A 85 -7.31 -11.17 9.02
C GLY A 85 -6.13 -11.51 9.94
N LYS A 86 -5.20 -12.39 9.52
CA LYS A 86 -4.03 -12.78 10.31
C LYS A 86 -2.75 -12.66 9.50
N PHE A 87 -1.83 -11.83 9.95
CA PHE A 87 -0.50 -11.76 9.37
C PHE A 87 0.32 -13.00 9.70
N THR A 88 1.08 -13.51 8.74
CA THR A 88 2.23 -14.38 9.02
C THR A 88 3.38 -13.56 9.59
N GLY A 89 4.39 -14.22 10.16
CA GLY A 89 5.58 -13.52 10.70
C GLY A 89 6.27 -12.61 9.68
N PRO A 90 6.63 -13.11 8.49
CA PRO A 90 7.24 -12.27 7.44
C PRO A 90 6.33 -11.13 6.96
N GLN A 91 5.04 -11.38 6.76
CA GLN A 91 4.08 -10.34 6.38
C GLN A 91 4.01 -9.24 7.44
N ARG A 92 3.98 -9.61 8.73
CA ARG A 92 3.92 -8.66 9.84
C ARG A 92 5.18 -7.80 9.91
N ALA A 93 6.36 -8.40 9.75
CA ALA A 93 7.62 -7.67 9.78
C ALA A 93 7.68 -6.60 8.67
N LEU A 94 7.28 -6.96 7.44
CA LEU A 94 7.21 -6.00 6.33
C LEU A 94 6.13 -4.94 6.55
N TYR A 95 4.96 -5.34 7.03
CA TYR A 95 3.88 -4.39 7.32
C TYR A 95 4.30 -3.35 8.36
N ASP A 96 4.92 -3.79 9.47
CA ASP A 96 5.37 -2.89 10.53
C ASP A 96 6.47 -1.94 10.04
N LEU A 97 7.37 -2.40 9.17
CA LEU A 97 8.37 -1.55 8.51
C LEU A 97 7.71 -0.47 7.64
N VAL A 98 6.76 -0.86 6.78
CA VAL A 98 6.04 0.09 5.92
C VAL A 98 5.23 1.07 6.76
N LEU A 99 4.57 0.61 7.82
CA LEU A 99 3.83 1.48 8.74
C LEU A 99 4.75 2.49 9.44
N ALA A 100 5.91 2.06 9.89
CA ALA A 100 6.91 2.96 10.48
C ALA A 100 7.37 4.03 9.47
N SER A 101 7.56 3.65 8.21
CA SER A 101 7.91 4.58 7.13
C SER A 101 6.80 5.60 6.84
N GLN A 102 5.55 5.17 6.90
CA GLN A 102 4.38 6.06 6.75
C GLN A 102 4.33 7.09 7.88
N TYR A 103 4.53 6.68 9.12
CA TYR A 103 4.57 7.63 10.25
C TYR A 103 5.72 8.62 10.10
N ALA A 104 6.90 8.17 9.68
CA ALA A 104 8.02 9.08 9.43
C ALA A 104 7.70 10.12 8.33
N ALA A 105 6.97 9.72 7.29
CA ALA A 105 6.50 10.64 6.25
C ALA A 105 5.48 11.66 6.80
N VAL A 106 4.51 11.19 7.59
CA VAL A 106 3.51 12.07 8.23
C VAL A 106 4.20 13.07 9.15
N ASP A 107 5.13 12.64 9.96
CA ASP A 107 5.91 13.51 10.88
C ASP A 107 6.78 14.54 10.14
N ALA A 108 7.23 14.22 8.92
CA ALA A 108 7.97 15.13 8.06
C ALA A 108 7.07 16.11 7.29
N THR A 109 5.75 15.81 7.21
CA THR A 109 4.78 16.66 6.49
C THR A 109 4.28 17.78 7.39
N LYS A 110 4.87 18.95 7.26
CA LYS A 110 4.53 20.13 8.07
C LYS A 110 4.78 21.43 7.30
N ALA A 111 4.21 22.51 7.80
CA ALA A 111 4.38 23.83 7.20
C ALA A 111 5.87 24.20 7.08
N GLY A 112 6.27 24.65 5.89
CA GLY A 112 7.66 25.00 5.58
C GLY A 112 8.55 23.82 5.14
N ALA A 113 8.07 22.57 5.22
CA ALA A 113 8.79 21.42 4.67
C ALA A 113 8.77 21.45 3.13
N ARG A 114 9.80 20.86 2.52
CA ARG A 114 9.81 20.63 1.06
C ARG A 114 8.90 19.47 0.71
N PHE A 115 8.34 19.48 -0.48
CA PHE A 115 7.51 18.37 -0.99
C PHE A 115 8.23 17.01 -0.97
N THR A 116 9.57 17.02 -1.08
CA THR A 116 10.38 15.79 -1.05
C THR A 116 10.71 15.28 0.35
N ASP A 117 10.59 16.10 1.40
CA ASP A 117 11.01 15.72 2.75
C ASP A 117 10.28 14.47 3.30
N PRO A 118 8.96 14.29 3.10
CA PRO A 118 8.28 13.04 3.47
C PRO A 118 8.81 11.82 2.73
N HIS A 119 9.13 11.95 1.43
CA HIS A 119 9.71 10.88 0.65
C HIS A 119 11.11 10.51 1.16
N ASP A 120 11.95 11.48 1.42
CA ASP A 120 13.30 11.26 1.93
C ASP A 120 13.27 10.56 3.31
N ALA A 121 12.31 10.94 4.18
CA ALA A 121 12.09 10.27 5.47
C ALA A 121 11.66 8.80 5.29
N THR A 122 10.71 8.54 4.39
CA THR A 122 10.26 7.20 4.02
C THR A 122 11.40 6.32 3.51
N VAL A 123 12.17 6.82 2.54
CA VAL A 123 13.30 6.10 1.93
C VAL A 123 14.32 5.69 2.98
N LYS A 124 14.64 6.59 3.92
CA LYS A 124 15.59 6.31 4.99
C LYS A 124 15.14 5.14 5.89
N VAL A 125 13.87 5.14 6.29
CA VAL A 125 13.30 4.06 7.12
C VAL A 125 13.25 2.74 6.36
N LEU A 126 12.73 2.76 5.12
CA LEU A 126 12.60 1.56 4.30
C LEU A 126 13.96 0.96 3.95
N ALA A 127 14.94 1.78 3.52
CA ALA A 127 16.28 1.30 3.16
C ALA A 127 16.99 0.64 4.35
N GLN A 128 16.89 1.24 5.54
CA GLN A 128 17.43 0.62 6.76
C GLN A 128 16.72 -0.71 7.08
N GLY A 129 15.39 -0.72 7.07
CA GLY A 129 14.62 -1.93 7.35
C GLY A 129 14.85 -3.05 6.33
N MET A 130 15.07 -2.72 5.05
CA MET A 130 15.45 -3.71 4.02
C MET A 130 16.80 -4.38 4.32
N LEU A 131 17.77 -3.63 4.86
CA LEU A 131 19.04 -4.18 5.32
C LEU A 131 18.83 -5.07 6.56
N ASP A 132 18.05 -4.60 7.52
CA ASP A 132 17.82 -5.30 8.79
C ASP A 132 17.04 -6.62 8.60
N LEU A 133 16.09 -6.63 7.67
CA LEU A 133 15.31 -7.81 7.30
C LEU A 133 16.02 -8.74 6.29
N GLY A 134 17.20 -8.35 5.80
CA GLY A 134 17.97 -9.15 4.84
C GLY A 134 17.39 -9.17 3.42
N LEU A 135 16.50 -8.24 3.09
CA LEU A 135 16.00 -8.05 1.71
C LEU A 135 17.10 -7.48 0.81
N LEU A 136 18.00 -6.68 1.38
CA LEU A 136 19.19 -6.17 0.75
C LEU A 136 20.41 -6.83 1.42
N ASP A 137 21.25 -7.49 0.64
CA ASP A 137 22.51 -8.06 1.12
C ASP A 137 23.55 -6.94 1.32
N LYS A 138 23.81 -6.62 2.58
CA LYS A 138 24.76 -5.58 2.98
C LYS A 138 26.15 -5.74 2.35
N ASN A 139 26.60 -6.97 2.10
CA ASN A 139 27.88 -7.23 1.47
C ASN A 139 27.91 -6.81 -0.01
N LYS A 140 26.74 -6.75 -0.65
CA LYS A 140 26.61 -6.36 -2.06
C LYS A 140 26.27 -4.88 -2.24
N VAL A 141 25.41 -4.35 -1.37
CA VAL A 141 24.88 -2.97 -1.54
C VAL A 141 25.59 -1.94 -0.67
N GLY A 142 26.36 -2.37 0.34
CA GLY A 142 27.07 -1.48 1.25
C GLY A 142 26.23 -1.04 2.45
N LEU A 143 26.55 0.13 3.00
CA LEU A 143 25.86 0.73 4.14
C LEU A 143 24.59 1.48 3.69
N LEU A 144 23.81 1.97 4.66
CA LEU A 144 22.60 2.75 4.40
C LEU A 144 22.83 3.94 3.44
N SER A 145 23.95 4.64 3.60
CA SER A 145 24.34 5.73 2.69
C SER A 145 24.47 5.26 1.24
N ASP A 146 25.15 4.11 1.04
CA ASP A 146 25.32 3.53 -0.29
C ASP A 146 24.00 3.08 -0.91
N VAL A 147 23.12 2.45 -0.08
CA VAL A 147 21.79 2.01 -0.50
C VAL A 147 20.95 3.19 -1.00
N ILE A 148 21.01 4.33 -0.30
CA ILE A 148 20.27 5.54 -0.66
C ILE A 148 20.88 6.20 -1.90
N GLU A 149 22.20 6.41 -1.93
CA GLU A 149 22.89 7.08 -3.02
C GLU A 149 22.76 6.32 -4.35
N LYS A 150 22.98 4.99 -4.31
CA LYS A 150 22.88 4.10 -5.48
C LYS A 150 21.45 3.63 -5.76
N ARG A 151 20.49 4.05 -4.95
CA ARG A 151 19.06 3.67 -5.04
C ARG A 151 18.84 2.15 -5.05
N ALA A 152 19.63 1.38 -4.30
CA ALA A 152 19.47 -0.08 -4.26
C ALA A 152 18.09 -0.51 -3.72
N TYR A 153 17.42 0.34 -2.95
CA TYR A 153 16.04 0.13 -2.48
C TYR A 153 15.00 0.11 -3.60
N PHE A 154 15.31 0.63 -4.80
CA PHE A 154 14.38 0.74 -5.94
C PHE A 154 13.84 -0.62 -6.40
N GLN A 155 14.55 -1.72 -6.17
CA GLN A 155 14.05 -3.04 -6.51
C GLN A 155 12.80 -3.45 -5.73
N PHE A 156 12.54 -2.81 -4.57
CA PHE A 156 11.36 -3.07 -3.75
C PHE A 156 10.47 -1.83 -3.59
N TYR A 157 11.04 -0.63 -3.67
CA TYR A 157 10.32 0.62 -3.52
C TYR A 157 10.71 1.59 -4.64
N MET A 158 10.01 1.50 -5.77
CA MET A 158 10.35 2.18 -7.01
C MET A 158 9.51 3.44 -7.29
N HIS A 159 8.50 3.73 -6.48
CA HIS A 159 7.61 4.88 -6.66
C HIS A 159 7.81 5.94 -5.57
N ARG A 160 7.15 7.08 -5.73
CA ARG A 160 7.18 8.14 -4.71
C ARG A 160 6.15 7.88 -3.61
N THR A 161 6.37 8.52 -2.45
CA THR A 161 5.51 8.38 -1.27
C THR A 161 4.14 9.04 -1.45
N GLY A 162 4.03 10.05 -2.29
CA GLY A 162 2.78 10.77 -2.51
C GLY A 162 2.83 11.66 -3.75
N HIS A 163 1.73 12.31 -3.99
CA HIS A 163 1.52 13.25 -5.09
C HIS A 163 0.59 14.39 -4.63
N TRP A 164 0.49 15.44 -5.42
CA TRP A 164 -0.51 16.47 -5.20
C TRP A 164 -1.90 15.90 -5.42
N LEU A 165 -2.83 16.28 -4.55
CA LEU A 165 -4.26 16.09 -4.78
C LEU A 165 -4.79 17.37 -5.42
N GLY A 166 -5.47 17.20 -6.56
CA GLY A 166 -6.29 18.25 -7.15
C GLY A 166 -7.68 18.29 -6.51
N MET A 167 -8.40 19.38 -6.74
CA MET A 167 -9.84 19.42 -6.47
C MET A 167 -10.58 18.76 -7.64
#